data_f4bb8a553f91f04aab9ab69f2adf37ea
#
_entry.id   f4bb8a553f91f04aab9ab69f2adf37ea
#
_cell.length_a   1.000
_cell.length_b   1.000
_cell.length_c   1.000
_cell.angle_alpha   90.00
_cell.angle_beta   90.00
_cell.angle_gamma   90.00
#
_symmetry.space_group_name_H-M   'P 1'
#
loop_
_entity.id
_entity.type
_entity.pdbx_description
1 polymer ?
#
loop_
_entity_poly.entity_id
_entity_poly.type
_entity_poly.pdbx_seq_one_letter_code
_entity_poly.pdbx_strand_id
1 'polypeptide(L)'
;MVGSFAAAEAFLGAQGRLLERLRWAVAFRGAPNTQVAALLRAYQNADGGLGYALEPDLQCAASQPLFCEVGLEIAHELGWRDDAWLQGICDFLSGVADADGLVGPILGSALSEPRAGHWTEPWPAGLNPTASICGGLHALAMSHPWLTRASSACVDRLLAEPPTDAHGLLCCARLAEHLPDRALGERLRDRIGAALPEASFFKARAGANGYGLAPWVFAPRPDAFMASVFGSAVVADPMASHLAALAAGQGADGGWTPAWEPPGSASRAAWSGVLTLQAVRTLVAYGAMPVAGSE
;
A
#
# COMPACT_ATOMS: atom_id res chain seq x y z
N MET A 1 -24.62 -11.92 -1.58
CA MET A 1 -25.13 -10.56 -1.30
C MET A 1 -24.14 -9.58 -1.90
N VAL A 2 -24.61 -8.52 -2.54
CA VAL A 2 -23.76 -7.41 -2.97
C VAL A 2 -23.32 -6.67 -1.72
N GLY A 3 -22.03 -6.33 -1.58
CA GLY A 3 -21.54 -5.57 -0.43
C GLY A 3 -22.30 -4.24 -0.26
N SER A 4 -22.39 -3.74 0.97
CA SER A 4 -23.14 -2.54 1.32
C SER A 4 -22.21 -1.38 1.66
N PHE A 5 -22.26 -0.30 0.90
CA PHE A 5 -21.56 0.95 1.18
C PHE A 5 -21.94 1.54 2.54
N ALA A 6 -23.26 1.59 2.85
CA ALA A 6 -23.74 2.14 4.11
C ALA A 6 -23.27 1.32 5.33
N ALA A 7 -23.21 -0.01 5.20
CA ALA A 7 -22.68 -0.87 6.26
C ALA A 7 -21.18 -0.62 6.49
N ALA A 8 -20.40 -0.46 5.41
CA ALA A 8 -18.97 -0.14 5.52
C ALA A 8 -18.71 1.24 6.16
N GLU A 9 -19.53 2.24 5.81
CA GLU A 9 -19.47 3.57 6.43
C GLU A 9 -19.78 3.51 7.93
N ALA A 10 -20.83 2.77 8.31
CA ALA A 10 -21.19 2.58 9.72
C ALA A 10 -20.07 1.87 10.49
N PHE A 11 -19.47 0.82 9.88
CA PHE A 11 -18.34 0.11 10.46
C PHE A 11 -17.15 1.05 10.70
N LEU A 12 -16.73 1.82 9.69
CA LEU A 12 -15.63 2.78 9.82
C LEU A 12 -15.94 3.86 10.85
N GLY A 13 -17.18 4.35 10.90
CA GLY A 13 -17.61 5.32 11.90
C GLY A 13 -17.47 4.81 13.34
N ALA A 14 -17.75 3.53 13.56
CA ALA A 14 -17.72 2.91 14.88
C ALA A 14 -16.33 2.37 15.29
N GLN A 15 -15.54 1.81 14.35
CA GLN A 15 -14.34 1.04 14.66
C GLN A 15 -13.08 1.52 13.93
N GLY A 16 -13.20 2.32 12.86
CA GLY A 16 -12.04 2.83 12.11
C GLY A 16 -11.21 3.81 12.95
N ARG A 17 -9.86 3.79 12.76
CA ARG A 17 -8.99 4.83 13.30
C ARG A 17 -9.41 6.19 12.73
N LEU A 18 -9.05 7.27 13.40
CA LEU A 18 -9.31 8.61 12.88
C LEU A 18 -8.77 8.81 11.46
N LEU A 19 -7.62 8.21 11.15
CA LEU A 19 -6.99 8.27 9.83
C LEU A 19 -7.91 7.71 8.74
N GLU A 20 -8.43 6.48 8.88
CA GLU A 20 -9.31 5.87 7.89
C GLU A 20 -10.66 6.59 7.79
N ARG A 21 -11.20 7.08 8.91
CA ARG A 21 -12.45 7.88 8.92
C ARG A 21 -12.29 9.19 8.15
N LEU A 22 -11.17 9.89 8.31
CA LEU A 22 -10.89 11.13 7.58
C LEU A 22 -10.61 10.86 6.10
N ARG A 23 -9.86 9.79 5.77
CA ARG A 23 -9.65 9.37 4.37
C ARG A 23 -10.97 8.99 3.69
N TRP A 24 -11.88 8.32 4.41
CA TRP A 24 -13.24 8.06 3.91
C TRP A 24 -13.99 9.34 3.60
N ALA A 25 -13.97 10.31 4.51
CA ALA A 25 -14.63 11.60 4.33
C ALA A 25 -14.08 12.36 3.11
N VAL A 26 -12.76 12.30 2.88
CA VAL A 26 -12.14 12.87 1.66
C VAL A 26 -12.64 12.13 0.42
N ALA A 27 -12.60 10.80 0.42
CA ALA A 27 -12.90 9.99 -0.75
C ALA A 27 -14.39 10.04 -1.16
N PHE A 28 -15.32 10.11 -0.18
CA PHE A 28 -16.74 9.87 -0.43
C PHE A 28 -17.67 10.97 0.07
N ARG A 29 -17.19 11.97 0.80
CA ARG A 29 -18.02 13.05 1.38
C ARG A 29 -17.54 14.45 1.00
N GLY A 30 -16.56 14.56 0.10
CA GLY A 30 -16.03 15.85 -0.36
C GLY A 30 -15.30 16.65 0.72
N ALA A 31 -14.86 16.01 1.82
CA ALA A 31 -14.10 16.68 2.87
C ALA A 31 -12.72 17.11 2.33
N PRO A 32 -12.17 18.25 2.81
CA PRO A 32 -10.82 18.66 2.44
C PRO A 32 -9.78 17.70 3.05
N ASN A 33 -8.65 17.52 2.37
CA ASN A 33 -7.56 16.65 2.81
C ASN A 33 -6.73 17.21 3.98
N THR A 34 -6.98 18.45 4.40
CA THR A 34 -6.17 19.18 5.40
C THR A 34 -6.05 18.47 6.75
N GLN A 35 -7.12 17.77 7.18
CA GLN A 35 -7.10 17.01 8.44
C GLN A 35 -6.25 15.75 8.34
N VAL A 36 -6.30 15.04 7.20
CA VAL A 36 -5.43 13.88 6.96
C VAL A 36 -3.98 14.33 6.87
N ALA A 37 -3.71 15.45 6.18
CA ALA A 37 -2.38 16.05 6.10
C ALA A 37 -1.81 16.40 7.50
N ALA A 38 -2.63 16.96 8.39
CA ALA A 38 -2.23 17.24 9.76
C ALA A 38 -1.87 15.96 10.54
N LEU A 39 -2.63 14.87 10.35
CA LEU A 39 -2.31 13.58 10.95
C LEU A 39 -1.00 13.00 10.39
N LEU A 40 -0.76 13.06 9.08
CA LEU A 40 0.50 12.58 8.49
C LEU A 40 1.71 13.32 9.07
N ARG A 41 1.60 14.63 9.29
CA ARG A 41 2.66 15.38 10.00
C ARG A 41 2.85 14.90 11.44
N ALA A 42 1.77 14.54 12.15
CA ALA A 42 1.85 14.03 13.51
C ALA A 42 2.50 12.63 13.63
N TYR A 43 2.54 11.86 12.53
CA TYR A 43 3.28 10.60 12.46
C TYR A 43 4.78 10.81 12.20
N GLN A 44 5.24 12.02 11.85
CA GLN A 44 6.64 12.28 11.59
C GLN A 44 7.41 12.55 12.89
N ASN A 45 8.48 11.80 13.11
CA ASN A 45 9.40 11.96 14.23
C ASN A 45 10.44 13.06 13.94
N ALA A 46 11.18 13.45 14.98
CA ALA A 46 12.22 14.46 14.89
C ALA A 46 13.39 14.09 13.95
N ASP A 47 13.59 12.79 13.70
CA ASP A 47 14.57 12.27 12.73
C ASP A 47 14.09 12.33 11.27
N GLY A 48 12.88 12.81 11.03
CA GLY A 48 12.25 12.94 9.73
C GLY A 48 11.52 11.71 9.24
N GLY A 49 11.73 10.53 9.84
CA GLY A 49 11.00 9.30 9.53
C GLY A 49 9.59 9.28 10.10
N LEU A 50 8.79 8.30 9.70
CA LEU A 50 7.44 8.10 10.24
C LEU A 50 7.41 6.97 11.26
N GLY A 51 6.56 7.13 12.30
CA GLY A 51 6.43 6.22 13.42
C GLY A 51 4.98 5.97 13.85
N TYR A 52 4.80 5.67 15.13
CA TYR A 52 3.52 5.63 15.85
C TYR A 52 2.51 4.64 15.27
N ALA A 53 2.96 3.44 14.88
CA ALA A 53 2.10 2.37 14.38
C ALA A 53 1.24 2.78 13.16
N LEU A 54 1.79 3.58 12.25
CA LEU A 54 1.09 3.99 11.04
C LEU A 54 0.66 2.76 10.22
N GLU A 55 1.53 1.75 10.11
CA GLU A 55 1.20 0.41 9.62
C GLU A 55 0.84 -0.48 10.81
N PRO A 56 -0.36 -1.10 10.83
CA PRO A 56 -0.88 -1.71 12.06
C PRO A 56 -0.19 -3.00 12.54
N ASP A 57 0.57 -3.72 11.70
CA ASP A 57 1.28 -4.94 12.13
C ASP A 57 2.52 -4.64 12.99
N LEU A 58 2.87 -3.37 13.13
CA LEU A 58 4.02 -2.94 13.89
C LEU A 58 3.62 -1.80 14.85
N GLN A 59 3.55 -2.09 16.16
CA GLN A 59 3.13 -1.14 17.21
C GLN A 59 4.36 -0.39 17.77
N CYS A 60 5.13 0.27 16.90
CA CYS A 60 6.37 0.95 17.22
C CYS A 60 6.22 2.48 17.10
N ALA A 61 6.71 3.23 18.09
CA ALA A 61 6.74 4.70 18.02
C ALA A 61 7.92 5.22 17.18
N ALA A 62 9.03 4.47 17.14
CA ALA A 62 10.23 4.85 16.38
C ALA A 62 9.99 4.79 14.88
N SER A 63 10.74 5.61 14.15
CA SER A 63 10.69 5.68 12.70
C SER A 63 11.06 4.35 12.03
N GLN A 64 10.26 3.96 11.02
CA GLN A 64 10.48 2.74 10.24
C GLN A 64 10.30 3.04 8.74
N PRO A 65 11.10 2.44 7.84
CA PRO A 65 10.89 2.59 6.39
C PRO A 65 9.49 2.14 5.94
N LEU A 66 8.94 1.07 6.54
CA LEU A 66 7.57 0.61 6.30
C LEU A 66 6.52 1.70 6.55
N PHE A 67 6.68 2.49 7.60
CA PHE A 67 5.76 3.59 7.87
C PHE A 67 5.92 4.74 6.88
N CYS A 68 7.15 4.99 6.38
CA CYS A 68 7.37 5.96 5.31
C CYS A 68 6.67 5.53 4.01
N GLU A 69 6.71 4.24 3.66
CA GLU A 69 5.96 3.69 2.53
C GLU A 69 4.46 4.01 2.65
N VAL A 70 3.85 3.64 3.78
CA VAL A 70 2.40 3.87 4.01
C VAL A 70 2.05 5.34 4.00
N GLY A 71 2.87 6.19 4.62
CA GLY A 71 2.65 7.64 4.66
C GLY A 71 2.69 8.27 3.26
N LEU A 72 3.66 7.87 2.43
CA LEU A 72 3.80 8.34 1.04
C LEU A 72 2.63 7.87 0.16
N GLU A 73 2.16 6.63 0.35
CA GLU A 73 0.97 6.11 -0.34
C GLU A 73 -0.27 6.95 -0.02
N ILE A 74 -0.49 7.28 1.26
CA ILE A 74 -1.61 8.13 1.68
C ILE A 74 -1.45 9.56 1.16
N ALA A 75 -0.25 10.14 1.19
CA ALA A 75 0.01 11.48 0.68
C ALA A 75 -0.28 11.57 -0.82
N HIS A 76 0.17 10.57 -1.59
CA HIS A 76 -0.12 10.47 -3.02
C HIS A 76 -1.62 10.30 -3.29
N GLU A 77 -2.31 9.41 -2.55
CA GLU A 77 -3.76 9.21 -2.63
C GLU A 77 -4.55 10.51 -2.50
N LEU A 78 -4.10 11.40 -1.63
CA LEU A 78 -4.75 12.67 -1.32
C LEU A 78 -4.33 13.81 -2.26
N GLY A 79 -3.35 13.60 -3.15
CA GLY A 79 -2.70 14.68 -3.88
C GLY A 79 -2.06 15.71 -2.96
N TRP A 80 -1.64 15.30 -1.75
CA TRP A 80 -1.03 16.18 -0.77
C TRP A 80 0.48 16.14 -0.85
N ARG A 81 1.09 17.34 -0.91
CA ARG A 81 2.54 17.53 -0.94
C ARG A 81 2.96 18.54 0.12
N ASP A 82 4.05 18.24 0.82
CA ASP A 82 4.74 19.12 1.75
C ASP A 82 6.24 18.86 1.63
N ASP A 83 6.96 19.83 1.10
CA ASP A 83 8.37 19.66 0.75
C ASP A 83 9.25 19.41 1.98
N ALA A 84 8.95 20.03 3.13
CA ALA A 84 9.71 19.83 4.36
C ALA A 84 9.47 18.42 4.94
N TRP A 85 8.22 17.95 4.88
CA TRP A 85 7.86 16.59 5.31
C TRP A 85 8.53 15.53 4.43
N LEU A 86 8.51 15.71 3.10
CA LEU A 86 9.16 14.82 2.15
C LEU A 86 10.68 14.81 2.30
N GLN A 87 11.30 16.00 2.52
CA GLN A 87 12.73 16.10 2.75
C GLN A 87 13.13 15.33 4.00
N GLY A 88 12.39 15.46 5.11
CA GLY A 88 12.64 14.71 6.33
C GLY A 88 12.63 13.20 6.11
N ILE A 89 11.63 12.68 5.35
CA ILE A 89 11.57 11.26 4.98
C ILE A 89 12.81 10.83 4.19
N CYS A 90 13.22 11.61 3.18
CA CYS A 90 14.40 11.29 2.38
C CYS A 90 15.70 11.30 3.22
N ASP A 91 15.85 12.25 4.13
CA ASP A 91 17.01 12.35 5.02
C ASP A 91 17.07 11.16 5.98
N PHE A 92 15.94 10.80 6.61
CA PHE A 92 15.84 9.59 7.44
C PHE A 92 16.22 8.33 6.65
N LEU A 93 15.61 8.10 5.48
CA LEU A 93 15.88 6.93 4.65
C LEU A 93 17.34 6.88 4.19
N SER A 94 17.93 8.03 3.84
CA SER A 94 19.34 8.12 3.50
C SER A 94 20.25 7.70 4.64
N GLY A 95 19.86 7.97 5.89
CA GLY A 95 20.62 7.63 7.09
C GLY A 95 20.58 6.14 7.45
N VAL A 96 19.55 5.40 7.01
CA VAL A 96 19.37 3.98 7.36
C VAL A 96 19.56 3.02 6.17
N ALA A 97 19.81 3.56 4.97
CA ALA A 97 20.00 2.80 3.75
C ALA A 97 21.37 2.11 3.67
N ASP A 98 21.43 1.02 2.91
CA ASP A 98 22.69 0.41 2.51
C ASP A 98 23.48 1.26 1.47
N ALA A 99 24.62 0.73 1.02
CA ALA A 99 25.48 1.43 0.06
C ALA A 99 24.79 1.72 -1.29
N ASP A 100 23.86 0.87 -1.71
CA ASP A 100 23.06 1.03 -2.94
C ASP A 100 21.87 1.98 -2.75
N GLY A 101 21.58 2.37 -1.51
CA GLY A 101 20.44 3.20 -1.14
C GLY A 101 19.17 2.43 -0.82
N LEU A 102 19.23 1.10 -0.71
CA LEU A 102 18.08 0.29 -0.37
C LEU A 102 17.86 0.22 1.14
N VAL A 103 16.60 0.03 1.54
CA VAL A 103 16.21 -0.10 2.95
C VAL A 103 15.44 -1.40 3.17
N GLY A 104 15.54 -1.94 4.38
CA GLY A 104 14.63 -3.00 4.84
C GLY A 104 13.33 -2.40 5.38
N PRO A 105 12.24 -3.17 5.48
CA PRO A 105 10.94 -2.65 5.95
C PRO A 105 10.97 -2.21 7.41
N ILE A 106 11.68 -2.93 8.26
CA ILE A 106 11.80 -2.62 9.69
C ILE A 106 13.26 -2.52 10.15
N LEU A 107 13.49 -1.67 11.13
CA LEU A 107 14.77 -1.49 11.80
C LEU A 107 14.81 -2.26 13.14
N GLY A 108 15.99 -2.46 13.69
CA GLY A 108 16.17 -3.14 14.97
C GLY A 108 15.38 -2.53 16.14
N SER A 109 15.09 -1.22 16.11
CA SER A 109 14.25 -0.54 17.11
C SER A 109 12.82 -1.09 17.20
N ALA A 110 12.31 -1.75 16.16
CA ALA A 110 10.99 -2.37 16.15
C ALA A 110 10.92 -3.70 16.92
N LEU A 111 12.05 -4.36 17.15
CA LEU A 111 12.07 -5.74 17.67
C LEU A 111 11.69 -5.86 19.15
N SER A 112 11.73 -4.77 19.91
CA SER A 112 11.26 -4.73 21.29
C SER A 112 9.76 -4.45 21.43
N GLU A 113 9.07 -4.12 20.31
CA GLU A 113 7.69 -3.67 20.31
C GLU A 113 6.73 -4.78 19.86
N PRO A 114 5.42 -4.70 20.22
CA PRO A 114 4.42 -5.63 19.71
C PRO A 114 4.35 -5.56 18.18
N ARG A 115 4.45 -6.72 17.53
CA ARG A 115 4.52 -6.84 16.07
C ARG A 115 3.92 -8.15 15.58
N ALA A 116 3.55 -8.21 14.32
CA ALA A 116 3.08 -9.44 13.68
C ALA A 116 4.18 -10.52 13.66
N GLY A 117 3.77 -11.78 13.74
CA GLY A 117 4.67 -12.92 13.91
C GLY A 117 5.69 -13.13 12.78
N HIS A 118 5.48 -12.53 11.61
CA HIS A 118 6.45 -12.57 10.51
C HIS A 118 7.62 -11.57 10.66
N TRP A 119 7.50 -10.56 11.55
CA TRP A 119 8.58 -9.63 11.87
C TRP A 119 9.47 -10.18 12.99
N THR A 120 10.22 -11.24 12.74
CA THR A 120 11.08 -11.89 13.74
C THR A 120 12.44 -11.23 13.87
N GLU A 121 12.94 -10.64 12.79
CA GLU A 121 14.22 -9.94 12.67
C GLU A 121 14.11 -8.82 11.64
N PRO A 122 15.07 -7.85 11.58
CA PRO A 122 15.12 -6.90 10.48
C PRO A 122 15.33 -7.63 9.16
N TRP A 123 14.44 -7.36 8.19
CA TRP A 123 14.63 -7.91 6.85
C TRP A 123 15.76 -7.18 6.13
N PRO A 124 16.53 -7.88 5.29
CA PRO A 124 17.58 -7.25 4.52
C PRO A 124 17.03 -6.14 3.62
N ALA A 125 17.89 -5.14 3.36
CA ALA A 125 17.57 -4.08 2.42
C ALA A 125 17.29 -4.65 1.02
N GLY A 126 16.22 -4.19 0.37
CA GLY A 126 15.77 -4.77 -0.88
C GLY A 126 14.73 -3.95 -1.62
N LEU A 127 14.12 -4.57 -2.64
CA LEU A 127 13.08 -3.95 -3.44
C LEU A 127 11.81 -3.64 -2.64
N ASN A 128 11.49 -4.48 -1.65
CA ASN A 128 10.42 -4.23 -0.68
C ASN A 128 11.06 -3.67 0.61
N PRO A 129 10.73 -2.45 1.08
CA PRO A 129 9.77 -1.49 0.52
C PRO A 129 10.40 -0.42 -0.38
N THR A 130 11.71 -0.46 -0.66
CA THR A 130 12.44 0.65 -1.29
C THR A 130 11.80 1.10 -2.61
N ALA A 131 11.41 0.16 -3.47
CA ALA A 131 10.81 0.48 -4.76
C ALA A 131 9.48 1.25 -4.60
N SER A 132 8.61 0.82 -3.68
CA SER A 132 7.35 1.51 -3.41
C SER A 132 7.57 2.92 -2.85
N ILE A 133 8.52 3.09 -1.94
CA ILE A 133 8.92 4.40 -1.38
C ILE A 133 9.40 5.32 -2.51
N CYS A 134 10.29 4.83 -3.37
CA CYS A 134 10.76 5.59 -4.53
C CYS A 134 9.60 5.98 -5.46
N GLY A 135 8.68 5.06 -5.74
CA GLY A 135 7.48 5.34 -6.52
C GLY A 135 6.62 6.45 -5.91
N GLY A 136 6.35 6.40 -4.61
CA GLY A 136 5.60 7.43 -3.89
C GLY A 136 6.27 8.80 -3.93
N LEU A 137 7.60 8.85 -3.77
CA LEU A 137 8.37 10.10 -3.86
C LEU A 137 8.38 10.68 -5.29
N HIS A 138 8.50 9.83 -6.33
CA HIS A 138 8.37 10.27 -7.73
C HIS A 138 6.97 10.79 -8.03
N ALA A 139 5.91 10.10 -7.56
CA ALA A 139 4.53 10.54 -7.69
C ALA A 139 4.28 11.93 -7.10
N LEU A 140 4.97 12.23 -5.99
CA LEU A 140 4.93 13.53 -5.31
C LEU A 140 5.96 14.52 -5.86
N ALA A 141 6.60 14.21 -6.99
CA ALA A 141 7.60 15.06 -7.67
C ALA A 141 8.76 15.49 -6.75
N MET A 142 9.19 14.61 -5.83
CA MET A 142 10.35 14.85 -4.96
C MET A 142 11.65 14.65 -5.74
N SER A 143 12.66 15.44 -5.39
CA SER A 143 14.03 15.31 -5.90
C SER A 143 15.00 15.25 -4.73
N HIS A 144 15.79 14.17 -4.64
CA HIS A 144 16.77 13.97 -3.58
C HIS A 144 17.89 13.03 -4.05
N PRO A 145 19.17 13.23 -3.66
CA PRO A 145 20.27 12.36 -4.09
C PRO A 145 20.08 10.89 -3.70
N TRP A 146 19.52 10.61 -2.51
CA TRP A 146 19.17 9.27 -2.10
C TRP A 146 18.14 8.64 -3.04
N LEU A 147 17.06 9.37 -3.38
CA LEU A 147 16.00 8.88 -4.27
C LEU A 147 16.55 8.49 -5.64
N THR A 148 17.45 9.30 -6.20
CA THR A 148 18.09 9.00 -7.50
C THR A 148 18.87 7.68 -7.43
N ARG A 149 19.71 7.51 -6.39
CA ARG A 149 20.52 6.29 -6.19
C ARG A 149 19.65 5.07 -5.95
N ALA A 150 18.69 5.14 -5.02
CA ALA A 150 17.80 4.04 -4.68
C ALA A 150 16.92 3.60 -5.86
N SER A 151 16.38 4.57 -6.63
CA SER A 151 15.58 4.28 -7.82
C SER A 151 16.40 3.54 -8.88
N SER A 152 17.65 3.98 -9.14
CA SER A 152 18.53 3.29 -10.10
C SER A 152 18.79 1.85 -9.64
N ALA A 153 19.17 1.65 -8.38
CA ALA A 153 19.42 0.33 -7.83
C ALA A 153 18.17 -0.59 -7.89
N CYS A 154 16.99 -0.05 -7.61
CA CYS A 154 15.73 -0.81 -7.74
C CYS A 154 15.47 -1.23 -9.19
N VAL A 155 15.65 -0.33 -10.15
CA VAL A 155 15.48 -0.62 -11.59
C VAL A 155 16.46 -1.71 -12.02
N ASP A 156 17.76 -1.57 -11.69
CA ASP A 156 18.80 -2.52 -12.08
C ASP A 156 18.51 -3.91 -11.50
N ARG A 157 18.11 -4.01 -10.23
CA ARG A 157 17.76 -5.29 -9.59
C ARG A 157 16.51 -5.91 -10.23
N LEU A 158 15.46 -5.13 -10.48
CA LEU A 158 14.24 -5.63 -11.13
C LEU A 158 14.52 -6.12 -12.56
N LEU A 159 15.41 -5.45 -13.30
CA LEU A 159 15.82 -5.89 -14.64
C LEU A 159 16.68 -7.16 -14.59
N ALA A 160 17.54 -7.29 -13.62
CA ALA A 160 18.37 -8.49 -13.43
C ALA A 160 17.52 -9.69 -13.00
N GLU A 161 16.79 -9.56 -11.89
CA GLU A 161 16.00 -10.64 -11.27
C GLU A 161 14.76 -10.06 -10.60
N PRO A 162 13.54 -10.27 -11.15
CA PRO A 162 12.30 -9.84 -10.52
C PRO A 162 12.07 -10.55 -9.19
N PRO A 163 11.41 -9.90 -8.20
CA PRO A 163 10.96 -10.56 -6.99
C PRO A 163 10.12 -11.82 -7.29
N THR A 164 10.28 -12.84 -6.45
CA THR A 164 9.53 -14.11 -6.54
C THR A 164 8.27 -14.10 -5.69
N ASP A 165 7.95 -12.98 -5.07
CA ASP A 165 6.75 -12.79 -4.25
C ASP A 165 5.96 -11.55 -4.69
N ALA A 166 4.64 -11.60 -4.43
CA ALA A 166 3.71 -10.58 -4.89
C ALA A 166 3.92 -9.22 -4.21
N HIS A 167 4.45 -9.15 -2.98
CA HIS A 167 4.69 -7.89 -2.28
C HIS A 167 5.86 -7.13 -2.92
N GLY A 168 6.96 -7.83 -3.18
CA GLY A 168 8.09 -7.26 -3.91
C GLY A 168 7.69 -6.78 -5.31
N LEU A 169 6.86 -7.56 -6.02
CA LEU A 169 6.33 -7.16 -7.33
C LEU A 169 5.39 -5.95 -7.24
N LEU A 170 4.58 -5.84 -6.17
CA LEU A 170 3.73 -4.67 -5.94
C LEU A 170 4.56 -3.41 -5.70
N CYS A 171 5.62 -3.50 -4.88
CA CYS A 171 6.54 -2.39 -4.67
C CYS A 171 7.19 -1.94 -5.99
N CYS A 172 7.62 -2.89 -6.81
CA CYS A 172 8.18 -2.61 -8.15
C CYS A 172 7.14 -1.98 -9.10
N ALA A 173 5.88 -2.41 -9.05
CA ALA A 173 4.81 -1.85 -9.87
C ALA A 173 4.57 -0.37 -9.52
N ARG A 174 4.58 -0.01 -8.25
CA ARG A 174 4.46 1.37 -7.77
C ARG A 174 5.63 2.26 -8.24
N LEU A 175 6.86 1.71 -8.25
CA LEU A 175 8.00 2.43 -8.84
C LEU A 175 7.80 2.63 -10.34
N ALA A 176 7.49 1.56 -11.08
CA ALA A 176 7.35 1.59 -12.53
C ALA A 176 6.28 2.59 -12.99
N GLU A 177 5.16 2.70 -12.25
CA GLU A 177 4.07 3.66 -12.53
C GLU A 177 4.54 5.11 -12.52
N HIS A 178 5.48 5.47 -11.63
CA HIS A 178 5.84 6.86 -11.36
C HIS A 178 7.26 7.25 -11.79
N LEU A 179 7.99 6.34 -12.46
CA LEU A 179 9.31 6.69 -13.01
C LEU A 179 9.18 7.85 -14.01
N PRO A 180 10.14 8.82 -13.98
CA PRO A 180 10.19 9.89 -14.97
C PRO A 180 10.31 9.38 -16.41
N ASP A 181 11.07 8.30 -16.63
CA ASP A 181 11.13 7.59 -17.93
C ASP A 181 9.94 6.66 -18.09
N ARG A 182 8.91 7.15 -18.77
CA ARG A 182 7.66 6.41 -19.02
C ARG A 182 7.87 5.14 -19.83
N ALA A 183 8.76 5.15 -20.82
CA ALA A 183 9.04 3.97 -21.65
C ALA A 183 9.74 2.87 -20.82
N LEU A 184 10.63 3.24 -19.90
CA LEU A 184 11.21 2.31 -18.95
C LEU A 184 10.14 1.77 -18.01
N GLY A 185 9.27 2.63 -17.46
CA GLY A 185 8.16 2.21 -16.60
C GLY A 185 7.27 1.15 -17.27
N GLU A 186 6.90 1.34 -18.53
CA GLU A 186 6.09 0.36 -19.29
C GLU A 186 6.82 -0.99 -19.48
N ARG A 187 8.10 -0.96 -19.79
CA ARG A 187 8.90 -2.20 -19.90
C ARG A 187 8.98 -2.95 -18.56
N LEU A 188 9.11 -2.22 -17.45
CA LEU A 188 9.11 -2.81 -16.10
C LEU A 188 7.73 -3.38 -15.75
N ARG A 189 6.64 -2.70 -16.12
CA ARG A 189 5.27 -3.21 -15.98
C ARG A 189 5.11 -4.57 -16.64
N ASP A 190 5.55 -4.68 -17.89
CA ASP A 190 5.41 -5.91 -18.67
C ASP A 190 6.26 -7.05 -18.07
N ARG A 191 7.45 -6.72 -17.54
CA ARG A 191 8.30 -7.69 -16.83
C ARG A 191 7.66 -8.15 -15.51
N ILE A 192 7.07 -7.24 -14.73
CA ILE A 192 6.32 -7.55 -13.50
C ILE A 192 5.13 -8.47 -13.86
N GLY A 193 4.38 -8.12 -14.90
CA GLY A 193 3.25 -8.92 -15.38
C GLY A 193 3.64 -10.35 -15.72
N ALA A 194 4.78 -10.54 -16.37
CA ALA A 194 5.30 -11.87 -16.71
C ALA A 194 5.73 -12.68 -15.47
N ALA A 195 6.14 -12.04 -14.38
CA ALA A 195 6.57 -12.70 -13.15
C ALA A 195 5.39 -13.06 -12.21
N LEU A 196 4.26 -12.34 -12.28
CA LEU A 196 3.14 -12.52 -11.36
C LEU A 196 2.56 -13.94 -11.28
N PRO A 197 2.38 -14.70 -12.39
CA PRO A 197 1.76 -16.04 -12.32
C PRO A 197 2.49 -17.01 -11.40
N GLU A 198 3.81 -16.90 -11.30
CA GLU A 198 4.67 -17.77 -10.50
C GLU A 198 4.99 -17.19 -9.11
N ALA A 199 4.54 -15.97 -8.84
CA ALA A 199 4.88 -15.29 -7.59
C ALA A 199 4.13 -15.88 -6.40
N SER A 200 4.87 -16.17 -5.33
CA SER A 200 4.26 -16.51 -4.04
C SER A 200 3.34 -15.38 -3.56
N PHE A 201 2.28 -15.72 -2.84
CA PHE A 201 1.27 -14.78 -2.36
C PHE A 201 0.47 -14.05 -3.47
N PHE A 202 0.60 -14.38 -4.75
CA PHE A 202 -0.30 -13.87 -5.77
C PHE A 202 -1.53 -14.75 -5.92
N LYS A 203 -2.72 -14.15 -5.85
CA LYS A 203 -4.01 -14.85 -6.01
C LYS A 203 -4.52 -14.75 -7.45
N ALA A 204 -4.07 -15.65 -8.32
CA ALA A 204 -4.55 -15.72 -9.69
C ALA A 204 -6.02 -16.18 -9.81
N ARG A 205 -6.58 -16.84 -8.79
CA ARG A 205 -7.98 -17.30 -8.71
C ARG A 205 -8.79 -16.47 -7.72
N ALA A 206 -10.00 -16.11 -8.13
CA ALA A 206 -10.96 -15.40 -7.28
C ALA A 206 -11.39 -16.29 -6.09
N GLY A 207 -11.50 -15.68 -4.90
CA GLY A 207 -11.92 -16.38 -3.70
C GLY A 207 -10.96 -17.44 -3.17
N ALA A 208 -9.72 -17.50 -3.66
CA ALA A 208 -8.71 -18.41 -3.15
C ALA A 208 -8.48 -18.19 -1.64
N ASN A 209 -8.44 -19.31 -0.88
CA ASN A 209 -8.24 -19.29 0.57
C ASN A 209 -6.85 -18.78 0.98
N GLY A 210 -6.73 -18.38 2.23
CA GLY A 210 -5.48 -17.93 2.83
C GLY A 210 -5.11 -16.49 2.47
N TYR A 211 -3.93 -16.07 2.92
CA TYR A 211 -3.38 -14.75 2.64
C TYR A 211 -2.80 -14.66 1.23
N GLY A 212 -2.89 -13.47 0.63
CA GLY A 212 -2.27 -13.17 -0.66
C GLY A 212 -2.90 -11.94 -1.32
N LEU A 213 -2.23 -11.42 -2.33
CA LEU A 213 -2.59 -10.22 -3.09
C LEU A 213 -3.38 -10.60 -4.34
N ALA A 214 -4.62 -10.13 -4.42
CA ALA A 214 -5.46 -10.30 -5.59
C ALA A 214 -5.14 -9.24 -6.68
N PRO A 215 -5.53 -9.45 -7.94
CA PRO A 215 -5.28 -8.52 -9.05
C PRO A 215 -5.72 -7.08 -8.77
N TRP A 216 -6.83 -6.89 -8.05
CA TRP A 216 -7.34 -5.56 -7.70
C TRP A 216 -6.42 -4.79 -6.72
N VAL A 217 -5.48 -5.44 -6.02
CA VAL A 217 -4.47 -4.75 -5.20
C VAL A 217 -3.46 -4.04 -6.08
N PHE A 218 -3.10 -4.65 -7.22
CA PHE A 218 -2.22 -4.04 -8.22
C PHE A 218 -2.95 -3.04 -9.12
N ALA A 219 -4.23 -3.27 -9.36
CA ALA A 219 -5.08 -2.43 -10.18
C ALA A 219 -6.37 -2.07 -9.39
N PRO A 220 -6.30 -1.12 -8.43
CA PRO A 220 -7.45 -0.77 -7.58
C PRO A 220 -8.54 0.02 -8.32
N ARG A 221 -8.32 0.36 -9.59
CA ARG A 221 -9.28 1.03 -10.48
C ARG A 221 -9.05 0.60 -11.94
N PRO A 222 -10.06 0.75 -12.83
CA PRO A 222 -9.98 0.26 -14.21
C PRO A 222 -8.87 0.90 -15.04
N ASP A 223 -8.49 2.13 -14.73
CA ASP A 223 -7.45 2.92 -15.41
C ASP A 223 -6.08 2.86 -14.71
N ALA A 224 -5.91 1.97 -13.71
CA ALA A 224 -4.64 1.80 -13.02
C ALA A 224 -3.54 1.31 -13.98
N PHE A 225 -2.30 1.73 -13.72
CA PHE A 225 -1.13 1.40 -14.54
C PHE A 225 -0.99 -0.10 -14.82
N MET A 226 -1.28 -0.95 -13.82
CA MET A 226 -1.23 -2.40 -13.94
C MET A 226 -2.50 -3.04 -14.53
N ALA A 227 -3.58 -2.28 -14.79
CA ALA A 227 -4.85 -2.87 -15.20
C ALA A 227 -4.76 -3.68 -16.51
N SER A 228 -3.95 -3.23 -17.47
CA SER A 228 -3.75 -3.92 -18.74
C SER A 228 -2.99 -5.26 -18.64
N VAL A 229 -2.33 -5.52 -17.51
CA VAL A 229 -1.55 -6.74 -17.27
C VAL A 229 -2.47 -7.93 -16.97
N PHE A 230 -3.65 -7.72 -16.38
CA PHE A 230 -4.51 -8.80 -15.88
C PHE A 230 -5.40 -9.42 -16.98
N GLY A 231 -4.75 -9.94 -18.02
CA GLY A 231 -5.38 -10.83 -19.00
C GLY A 231 -5.28 -12.31 -18.61
N SER A 232 -5.85 -13.18 -19.45
CA SER A 232 -5.93 -14.64 -19.20
C SER A 232 -4.58 -15.35 -19.03
N ALA A 233 -3.47 -14.72 -19.46
CA ALA A 233 -2.12 -15.26 -19.26
C ALA A 233 -1.60 -15.06 -17.83
N VAL A 234 -2.16 -14.09 -17.07
CA VAL A 234 -1.71 -13.72 -15.72
C VAL A 234 -2.69 -14.19 -14.66
N VAL A 235 -4.00 -14.14 -14.94
CA VAL A 235 -5.05 -14.54 -13.99
C VAL A 235 -5.90 -15.67 -14.57
N ALA A 236 -6.29 -16.60 -13.70
CA ALA A 236 -7.17 -17.71 -14.07
C ALA A 236 -8.64 -17.26 -14.20
N ASP A 237 -9.03 -16.24 -13.42
CA ASP A 237 -10.38 -15.69 -13.40
C ASP A 237 -10.36 -14.20 -13.78
N PRO A 238 -11.38 -13.68 -14.49
CA PRO A 238 -11.46 -12.27 -14.86
C PRO A 238 -11.58 -11.36 -13.62
N MET A 239 -11.17 -10.10 -13.75
CA MET A 239 -11.25 -9.09 -12.67
C MET A 239 -12.63 -9.03 -12.01
N ALA A 240 -13.71 -9.16 -12.80
CA ALA A 240 -15.08 -9.16 -12.28
C ALA A 240 -15.33 -10.26 -11.23
N SER A 241 -14.73 -11.45 -11.39
CA SER A 241 -14.84 -12.54 -10.40
C SER A 241 -14.07 -12.20 -9.12
N HIS A 242 -12.90 -11.57 -9.24
CA HIS A 242 -12.13 -11.09 -8.07
C HIS A 242 -12.87 -10.00 -7.31
N LEU A 243 -13.54 -9.07 -8.02
CA LEU A 243 -14.35 -8.01 -7.40
C LEU A 243 -15.62 -8.60 -6.73
N ALA A 244 -16.24 -9.60 -7.33
CA ALA A 244 -17.36 -10.31 -6.72
C ALA A 244 -16.93 -11.02 -5.43
N ALA A 245 -15.76 -11.67 -5.43
CA ALA A 245 -15.19 -12.29 -4.23
C ALA A 245 -14.85 -11.24 -3.15
N LEU A 246 -14.30 -10.09 -3.55
CA LEU A 246 -14.06 -8.97 -2.64
C LEU A 246 -15.35 -8.48 -2.00
N ALA A 247 -16.40 -8.24 -2.79
CA ALA A 247 -17.70 -7.80 -2.28
C ALA A 247 -18.34 -8.84 -1.33
N ALA A 248 -18.22 -10.12 -1.64
CA ALA A 248 -18.71 -11.22 -0.80
C ALA A 248 -17.93 -11.36 0.53
N GLY A 249 -16.73 -10.79 0.61
CA GLY A 249 -15.89 -10.79 1.82
C GLY A 249 -16.32 -9.79 2.90
N GLN A 250 -17.33 -8.96 2.65
CA GLN A 250 -17.88 -8.04 3.67
C GLN A 250 -18.49 -8.81 4.83
N GLY A 251 -18.02 -8.55 6.04
CA GLY A 251 -18.56 -9.14 7.27
C GLY A 251 -19.97 -8.65 7.62
N ALA A 252 -20.63 -9.35 8.52
CA ALA A 252 -21.96 -8.98 9.00
C ALA A 252 -21.98 -7.62 9.74
N ASP A 253 -20.83 -7.19 10.26
CA ASP A 253 -20.61 -5.88 10.87
C ASP A 253 -20.37 -4.76 9.86
N GLY A 254 -20.25 -5.09 8.57
CA GLY A 254 -20.02 -4.15 7.47
C GLY A 254 -18.56 -3.96 7.09
N GLY A 255 -17.59 -4.51 7.84
CA GLY A 255 -16.15 -4.38 7.60
C GLY A 255 -15.53 -5.55 6.83
N TRP A 256 -14.27 -5.40 6.44
CA TRP A 256 -13.37 -6.47 5.98
C TRP A 256 -12.28 -6.69 7.01
N THR A 257 -12.01 -7.95 7.34
CA THR A 257 -11.04 -8.35 8.36
C THR A 257 -9.77 -8.92 7.73
N PRO A 258 -8.58 -8.79 8.39
CA PRO A 258 -7.36 -9.39 7.90
C PRO A 258 -7.44 -10.92 7.84
N ALA A 259 -6.86 -11.51 6.78
CA ALA A 259 -6.73 -12.96 6.60
C ALA A 259 -5.50 -13.53 7.32
N TRP A 260 -4.83 -12.74 8.16
CA TRP A 260 -3.70 -13.12 9.01
C TRP A 260 -3.97 -12.73 10.46
N GLU A 261 -3.07 -13.11 11.37
CA GLU A 261 -3.16 -12.77 12.79
C GLU A 261 -2.34 -11.53 13.11
N PRO A 262 -2.99 -10.36 13.32
CA PRO A 262 -2.32 -9.15 13.78
C PRO A 262 -1.82 -9.29 15.23
N PRO A 263 -0.86 -8.44 15.68
CA PRO A 263 -0.23 -8.58 17.00
C PRO A 263 -1.15 -8.28 18.20
N GLY A 264 -2.42 -7.98 17.97
CA GLY A 264 -3.40 -7.75 19.03
C GLY A 264 -4.71 -7.15 18.51
N SER A 265 -5.67 -6.97 19.40
CA SER A 265 -7.02 -6.48 19.05
C SER A 265 -7.02 -5.07 18.45
N ALA A 266 -6.16 -4.17 18.95
CA ALA A 266 -6.03 -2.81 18.42
C ALA A 266 -5.50 -2.82 16.97
N SER A 267 -4.48 -3.64 16.69
CA SER A 267 -3.94 -3.85 15.35
C SER A 267 -5.00 -4.48 14.43
N ARG A 268 -5.74 -5.48 14.90
CA ARG A 268 -6.84 -6.08 14.14
C ARG A 268 -7.91 -5.07 13.76
N ALA A 269 -8.34 -4.23 14.71
CA ALA A 269 -9.32 -3.17 14.44
C ALA A 269 -8.78 -2.14 13.44
N ALA A 270 -7.51 -1.74 13.56
CA ALA A 270 -6.87 -0.82 12.65
C ALA A 270 -6.79 -1.40 11.22
N TRP A 271 -6.36 -2.67 11.08
CA TRP A 271 -6.35 -3.37 9.80
C TRP A 271 -7.75 -3.50 9.18
N SER A 272 -8.75 -3.83 9.99
CA SER A 272 -10.13 -3.91 9.49
C SER A 272 -10.58 -2.56 8.92
N GLY A 273 -10.20 -1.44 9.54
CA GLY A 273 -10.44 -0.10 8.99
C GLY A 273 -9.74 0.14 7.65
N VAL A 274 -8.45 -0.19 7.55
CA VAL A 274 -7.65 -0.07 6.30
C VAL A 274 -8.27 -0.90 5.18
N LEU A 275 -8.54 -2.19 5.44
CA LEU A 275 -9.08 -3.12 4.45
C LEU A 275 -10.49 -2.73 4.00
N THR A 276 -11.32 -2.23 4.92
CA THR A 276 -12.66 -1.74 4.58
C THR A 276 -12.60 -0.53 3.65
N LEU A 277 -11.78 0.45 3.95
CA LEU A 277 -11.59 1.61 3.08
C LEU A 277 -11.07 1.20 1.70
N GLN A 278 -10.06 0.34 1.65
CA GLN A 278 -9.47 -0.16 0.41
C GLN A 278 -10.49 -0.94 -0.43
N ALA A 279 -11.23 -1.86 0.18
CA ALA A 279 -12.25 -2.67 -0.50
C ALA A 279 -13.34 -1.79 -1.13
N VAL A 280 -13.89 -0.84 -0.36
CA VAL A 280 -14.95 0.03 -0.87
C VAL A 280 -14.45 0.94 -1.98
N ARG A 281 -13.27 1.54 -1.85
CA ARG A 281 -12.68 2.37 -2.92
C ARG A 281 -12.52 1.59 -4.22
N THR A 282 -12.01 0.36 -4.13
CA THR A 282 -11.88 -0.52 -5.29
C THR A 282 -13.23 -0.88 -5.90
N LEU A 283 -14.18 -1.35 -5.10
CA LEU A 283 -15.51 -1.75 -5.58
C LEU A 283 -16.26 -0.57 -6.22
N VAL A 284 -16.18 0.63 -5.63
CA VAL A 284 -16.79 1.84 -6.19
C VAL A 284 -16.10 2.23 -7.50
N ALA A 285 -14.76 2.21 -7.57
CA ALA A 285 -14.02 2.57 -8.77
C ALA A 285 -14.36 1.66 -9.97
N TYR A 286 -14.66 0.39 -9.71
CA TYR A 286 -15.10 -0.56 -10.73
C TYR A 286 -16.62 -0.60 -10.97
N GLY A 287 -17.40 0.25 -10.29
CA GLY A 287 -18.87 0.23 -10.38
C GLY A 287 -19.53 -1.01 -9.78
N ALA A 288 -18.79 -1.78 -8.99
CA ALA A 288 -19.27 -3.01 -8.34
C ALA A 288 -19.98 -2.74 -7.00
N MET A 289 -19.93 -1.51 -6.50
CA MET A 289 -20.65 -1.04 -5.31
C MET A 289 -21.17 0.40 -5.55
N PRO A 290 -22.47 0.65 -5.47
CA PRO A 290 -23.00 2.00 -5.59
C PRO A 290 -22.72 2.82 -4.33
N VAL A 291 -22.39 4.10 -4.50
CA VAL A 291 -22.28 5.05 -3.38
C VAL A 291 -23.68 5.45 -2.93
N ALA A 292 -23.98 5.37 -1.63
CA ALA A 292 -25.28 5.80 -1.11
C ALA A 292 -25.51 7.30 -1.36
N GLY A 293 -26.62 7.63 -2.03
CA GLY A 293 -27.01 9.02 -2.34
C GLY A 293 -26.66 9.49 -3.76
N SER A 294 -26.30 8.60 -4.68
CA SER A 294 -26.09 8.88 -6.11
C SER A 294 -27.29 8.40 -6.96
N GLU A 295 -28.52 8.68 -6.50
CA GLU A 295 -29.73 8.59 -7.34
C GLU A 295 -30.08 9.96 -7.95
#